data_36e0d3670c64a0a3a8f63c1a1f941396
#
_entry.id   36e0d3670c64a0a3a8f63c1a1f941396
#
_cell.length_a   1.000
_cell.length_b   1.000
_cell.length_c   1.000
_cell.angle_alpha   90.00
_cell.angle_beta   90.00
_cell.angle_gamma   90.00
#
_symmetry.space_group_name_H-M   'P 1'
#
loop_
_entity.id
_entity.type
_entity.pdbx_description
1 polymer ?
#
loop_
_entity_poly.entity_id
_entity_poly.type
_entity_poly.pdbx_seq_one_letter_code
_entity_poly.pdbx_strand_id
1 'polypeptide(L)'
;MGNSSLSYLPNALVIDVPEIDDQHARLFEQLEAFKASCIDHNALVPEEAEAIFQTLVDHCATEERLAGEAGLDFGRHGDKHRLMLSGIRKRLDAMEHPDADVYGLIRYVAYWFERHITEEDKHLGNQLHQSAEAEARKHALTVC
;
A
#
# COMPACT_ATOMS: atom_id res chain seq x y z
N MET A 1 15.29 -18.07 -8.78
CA MET A 1 15.29 -17.91 -8.00
C MET A 1 14.88 -16.95 -7.46
N GLY A 2 14.31 -16.89 -7.00
CA GLY A 2 13.65 -16.16 -6.50
C GLY A 2 13.82 -14.87 -6.08
N ASN A 3 13.60 -14.05 -6.89
CA ASN A 3 13.51 -12.74 -6.48
C ASN A 3 12.29 -12.60 -5.67
N SER A 4 12.44 -12.50 -4.43
CA SER A 4 11.38 -12.09 -3.56
C SER A 4 10.97 -10.66 -3.92
N SER A 5 9.69 -10.37 -3.96
CA SER A 5 9.19 -9.00 -4.13
C SER A 5 9.74 -8.07 -3.05
N LEU A 6 10.15 -8.61 -1.91
CA LEU A 6 10.75 -7.83 -0.83
C LEU A 6 12.01 -7.08 -1.25
N SER A 7 12.69 -7.51 -2.34
CA SER A 7 13.85 -6.79 -2.85
C SER A 7 13.49 -5.37 -3.33
N TYR A 8 12.22 -5.12 -3.60
CA TYR A 8 11.75 -3.79 -4.02
C TYR A 8 11.36 -2.89 -2.86
N LEU A 9 11.35 -3.41 -1.63
CA LEU A 9 10.92 -2.62 -0.48
C LEU A 9 12.12 -2.10 0.29
N PRO A 10 12.32 -0.76 0.33
CA PRO A 10 13.39 -0.19 1.15
C PRO A 10 13.23 -0.56 2.61
N ASN A 11 14.34 -0.82 3.30
CA ASN A 11 14.31 -1.19 4.71
C ASN A 11 13.55 -0.18 5.58
N ALA A 12 13.64 1.10 5.24
CA ALA A 12 12.94 2.16 5.98
C ALA A 12 11.42 2.02 5.93
N LEU A 13 10.89 1.27 4.97
CA LEU A 13 9.44 1.11 4.78
C LEU A 13 8.91 -0.23 5.30
N VAL A 14 9.78 -1.08 5.85
CA VAL A 14 9.37 -2.36 6.43
C VAL A 14 8.67 -2.09 7.77
N ILE A 15 7.49 -2.68 7.97
CA ILE A 15 6.71 -2.51 9.20
C ILE A 15 6.62 -3.79 10.03
N ASP A 16 7.30 -4.85 9.59
CA ASP A 16 7.33 -6.16 10.25
C ASP A 16 5.96 -6.82 10.40
N VAL A 17 5.09 -6.61 9.42
CA VAL A 17 3.86 -7.37 9.24
C VAL A 17 3.98 -8.02 7.87
N PRO A 18 4.35 -9.31 7.80
CA PRO A 18 4.73 -9.94 6.52
C PRO A 18 3.70 -9.79 5.40
N GLU A 19 2.44 -9.94 5.71
CA GLU A 19 1.39 -9.81 4.69
C GLU A 19 1.36 -8.42 4.09
N ILE A 20 1.49 -7.38 4.94
CA ILE A 20 1.48 -5.99 4.48
C ILE A 20 2.79 -5.66 3.77
N ASP A 21 3.93 -6.05 4.33
CA ASP A 21 5.23 -5.81 3.70
C ASP A 21 5.31 -6.43 2.30
N ASP A 22 4.78 -7.62 2.14
CA ASP A 22 4.75 -8.28 0.84
C ASP A 22 3.90 -7.51 -0.16
N GLN A 23 2.76 -7.01 0.27
CA GLN A 23 1.88 -6.20 -0.59
C GLN A 23 2.55 -4.87 -0.97
N HIS A 24 3.24 -4.23 -0.03
CA HIS A 24 3.99 -3.00 -0.32
C HIS A 24 5.07 -3.25 -1.36
N ALA A 25 5.82 -4.35 -1.21
CA ALA A 25 6.87 -4.70 -2.16
C ALA A 25 6.31 -4.93 -3.56
N ARG A 26 5.18 -5.62 -3.66
CA ARG A 26 4.52 -5.86 -4.93
C ARG A 26 4.03 -4.59 -5.60
N LEU A 27 3.53 -3.64 -4.80
CA LEU A 27 3.09 -2.35 -5.33
C LEU A 27 4.25 -1.57 -5.92
N PHE A 28 5.41 -1.53 -5.24
CA PHE A 28 6.59 -0.86 -5.78
C PHE A 28 7.09 -1.55 -7.04
N GLU A 29 7.10 -2.87 -7.06
CA GLU A 29 7.46 -3.63 -8.25
C GLU A 29 6.52 -3.31 -9.41
N GLN A 30 5.22 -3.26 -9.15
CA GLN A 30 4.21 -2.94 -10.15
C GLN A 30 4.38 -1.51 -10.67
N LEU A 31 4.67 -0.56 -9.78
CA LEU A 31 4.93 0.82 -10.18
C LEU A 31 6.15 0.94 -11.08
N GLU A 32 7.22 0.20 -10.80
CA GLU A 32 8.41 0.20 -11.65
C GLU A 32 8.12 -0.40 -13.02
N ALA A 33 7.36 -1.48 -13.08
CA ALA A 33 6.96 -2.09 -14.34
C ALA A 33 6.07 -1.15 -15.15
N PHE A 34 5.14 -0.46 -14.47
CA PHE A 34 4.26 0.51 -15.12
C PHE A 34 5.06 1.67 -15.70
N LYS A 35 6.04 2.18 -14.95
CA LYS A 35 6.91 3.25 -15.42
C LYS A 35 7.66 2.84 -16.67
N ALA A 36 8.25 1.63 -16.68
CA ALA A 36 8.95 1.11 -17.84
C ALA A 36 8.03 0.99 -19.06
N SER A 37 6.81 0.50 -18.84
CA SER A 37 5.81 0.36 -19.90
C SER A 37 5.43 1.71 -20.49
N CYS A 38 5.24 2.72 -19.64
CA CYS A 38 4.91 4.08 -20.11
C CYS A 38 6.06 4.67 -20.93
N ILE A 39 7.29 4.40 -20.55
CA ILE A 39 8.46 4.86 -21.30
C ILE A 39 8.48 4.19 -22.69
N ASP A 40 8.30 2.86 -22.71
CA ASP A 40 8.32 2.11 -23.97
C ASP A 40 7.24 2.56 -24.95
N HIS A 41 6.04 2.83 -24.45
CA HIS A 41 4.91 3.23 -25.29
C HIS A 41 4.80 4.74 -25.47
N ASN A 42 5.60 5.50 -24.75
CA ASN A 42 5.52 6.97 -24.70
C ASN A 42 4.10 7.44 -24.41
N ALA A 43 3.40 6.71 -23.57
CA ALA A 43 2.00 6.98 -23.21
C ALA A 43 1.58 6.13 -22.01
N LEU A 44 0.48 6.53 -21.39
CA LEU A 44 -0.14 5.73 -20.33
C LEU A 44 -0.77 4.49 -20.96
N VAL A 45 -0.63 3.34 -20.29
CA VAL A 45 -1.32 2.10 -20.65
C VAL A 45 -2.48 1.94 -19.68
N PRO A 46 -3.73 2.20 -20.10
CA PRO A 46 -4.88 2.27 -19.17
C PRO A 46 -5.12 1.00 -18.36
N GLU A 47 -4.95 -0.16 -18.95
CA GLU A 47 -5.18 -1.43 -18.25
C GLU A 47 -4.20 -1.62 -17.10
N GLU A 48 -2.95 -1.20 -17.30
CA GLU A 48 -1.93 -1.29 -16.25
C GLU A 48 -2.20 -0.30 -15.13
N ALA A 49 -2.67 0.89 -15.46
CA ALA A 49 -3.03 1.90 -14.47
C ALA A 49 -4.19 1.42 -13.61
N GLU A 50 -5.22 0.83 -14.23
CA GLU A 50 -6.34 0.27 -13.49
C GLU A 50 -5.90 -0.89 -12.59
N ALA A 51 -4.95 -1.71 -13.05
CA ALA A 51 -4.43 -2.81 -12.26
C ALA A 51 -3.73 -2.31 -11.00
N ILE A 52 -2.95 -1.22 -11.10
CA ILE A 52 -2.32 -0.61 -9.94
C ILE A 52 -3.36 -0.10 -8.96
N PHE A 53 -4.39 0.58 -9.46
CA PHE A 53 -5.47 1.09 -8.62
C PHE A 53 -6.16 -0.04 -7.87
N GLN A 54 -6.47 -1.13 -8.57
CA GLN A 54 -7.11 -2.29 -7.94
C GLN A 54 -6.21 -2.92 -6.86
N THR A 55 -4.91 -3.00 -7.13
CA THR A 55 -3.95 -3.50 -6.14
C THR A 55 -3.95 -2.64 -4.88
N LEU A 56 -4.03 -1.31 -5.04
CA LEU A 56 -4.12 -0.39 -3.91
C LEU A 56 -5.41 -0.59 -3.13
N VAL A 57 -6.54 -0.76 -3.82
CA VAL A 57 -7.83 -1.03 -3.16
C VAL A 57 -7.75 -2.32 -2.34
N ASP A 58 -7.20 -3.38 -2.92
CA ASP A 58 -7.08 -4.67 -2.24
C ASP A 58 -6.15 -4.57 -1.03
N HIS A 59 -5.06 -3.82 -1.16
CA HIS A 59 -4.13 -3.58 -0.07
C HIS A 59 -4.81 -2.86 1.10
N CYS A 60 -5.57 -1.81 0.80
CA CYS A 60 -6.30 -1.08 1.84
C CYS A 60 -7.31 -1.99 2.55
N ALA A 61 -7.98 -2.87 1.80
CA ALA A 61 -8.92 -3.82 2.38
C ALA A 61 -8.22 -4.82 3.30
N THR A 62 -7.00 -5.25 2.94
CA THR A 62 -6.21 -6.15 3.78
C THR A 62 -5.88 -5.50 5.13
N GLU A 63 -5.46 -4.25 5.11
CA GLU A 63 -5.14 -3.53 6.34
C GLU A 63 -6.37 -3.36 7.23
N GLU A 64 -7.51 -3.03 6.63
CA GLU A 64 -8.76 -2.90 7.36
C GLU A 64 -9.17 -4.22 8.01
N ARG A 65 -9.01 -5.33 7.27
CA ARG A 65 -9.31 -6.66 7.80
C ARG A 65 -8.42 -7.00 8.99
N LEU A 66 -7.11 -6.77 8.86
CA LEU A 66 -6.17 -7.07 9.93
C LEU A 66 -6.44 -6.23 11.18
N ALA A 67 -6.74 -4.95 11.00
CA ALA A 67 -7.09 -4.07 12.11
C ALA A 67 -8.38 -4.53 12.80
N GLY A 68 -9.38 -4.93 12.01
CA GLY A 68 -10.64 -5.44 12.54
C GLY A 68 -10.46 -6.71 13.33
N GLU A 69 -9.66 -7.63 12.82
CA GLU A 69 -9.35 -8.90 13.52
C GLU A 69 -8.62 -8.66 14.84
N ALA A 70 -7.81 -7.61 14.90
CA ALA A 70 -7.09 -7.25 16.13
C ALA A 70 -7.90 -6.34 17.06
N GLY A 71 -9.12 -5.97 16.68
CA GLY A 71 -9.97 -5.10 17.48
C GLY A 71 -9.48 -3.66 17.54
N LEU A 72 -8.75 -3.19 16.54
CA LEU A 72 -8.22 -1.84 16.53
C LEU A 72 -9.19 -0.86 15.90
N ASP A 73 -9.14 0.40 16.37
CA ASP A 73 -9.91 1.48 15.78
C ASP A 73 -9.21 1.90 14.47
N PHE A 74 -9.87 1.70 13.35
CA PHE A 74 -9.32 2.00 12.03
C PHE A 74 -9.96 3.24 11.39
N GLY A 75 -10.80 3.98 12.11
CA GLY A 75 -11.56 5.08 11.53
C GLY A 75 -10.68 6.13 10.86
N ARG A 76 -9.67 6.61 11.55
CA ARG A 76 -8.76 7.62 11.04
C ARG A 76 -7.89 7.10 9.88
N HIS A 77 -7.35 5.90 10.03
CA HIS A 77 -6.55 5.26 8.98
C HIS A 77 -7.42 5.00 7.74
N GLY A 78 -8.65 4.52 7.95
CA GLY A 78 -9.61 4.31 6.86
C GLY A 78 -9.94 5.58 6.11
N ASP A 79 -10.07 6.71 6.82
CA ASP A 79 -10.27 8.01 6.18
C ASP A 79 -9.10 8.38 5.29
N LYS A 80 -7.87 8.11 5.73
CA LYS A 80 -6.68 8.36 4.92
C LYS A 80 -6.66 7.48 3.67
N HIS A 81 -7.09 6.22 3.80
CA HIS A 81 -7.24 5.34 2.64
C HIS A 81 -8.19 5.93 1.61
N ARG A 82 -9.36 6.40 2.06
CA ARG A 82 -10.36 6.97 1.15
C ARG A 82 -9.83 8.22 0.44
N LEU A 83 -9.13 9.09 1.17
CA LEU A 83 -8.52 10.27 0.57
C LEU A 83 -7.48 9.92 -0.48
N MET A 84 -6.61 8.96 -0.17
CA MET A 84 -5.57 8.51 -1.08
C MET A 84 -6.18 7.90 -2.35
N LEU A 85 -7.13 6.98 -2.19
CA LEU A 85 -7.75 6.31 -3.32
C LEU A 85 -8.55 7.29 -4.19
N SER A 86 -9.28 8.21 -3.57
CA SER A 86 -10.03 9.22 -4.29
C SER A 86 -9.11 10.13 -5.10
N GLY A 87 -7.98 10.56 -4.50
CA GLY A 87 -7.01 11.40 -5.17
C GLY A 87 -6.36 10.72 -6.36
N ILE A 88 -5.98 9.45 -6.19
CA ILE A 88 -5.39 8.66 -7.26
C ILE A 88 -6.41 8.41 -8.37
N ARG A 89 -7.66 8.08 -8.01
CA ARG A 89 -8.73 7.87 -9.00
C ARG A 89 -8.93 9.11 -9.87
N LYS A 90 -8.98 10.28 -9.25
CA LYS A 90 -9.14 11.54 -9.98
C LYS A 90 -8.00 11.77 -10.96
N ARG A 91 -6.76 11.47 -10.52
CA ARG A 91 -5.59 11.63 -11.38
C ARG A 91 -5.60 10.66 -12.55
N LEU A 92 -6.02 9.42 -12.31
CA LEU A 92 -6.12 8.43 -13.37
C LEU A 92 -7.17 8.85 -14.41
N ASP A 93 -8.32 9.33 -13.95
CA ASP A 93 -9.37 9.76 -14.85
C ASP A 93 -8.92 10.97 -15.70
N ALA A 94 -8.11 11.85 -15.12
CA ALA A 94 -7.58 13.00 -15.84
C ALA A 94 -6.55 12.61 -16.92
N MET A 95 -6.03 11.38 -16.88
CA MET A 95 -5.06 10.91 -17.88
C MET A 95 -5.69 10.63 -19.25
N GLU A 96 -7.00 10.68 -19.37
CA GLU A 96 -7.67 10.59 -20.67
C GLU A 96 -7.38 11.81 -21.53
N HIS A 97 -6.93 12.89 -20.93
CA HIS A 97 -6.61 14.11 -21.65
C HIS A 97 -5.30 13.95 -22.42
N PRO A 98 -5.22 14.42 -23.71
CA PRO A 98 -4.01 14.21 -24.53
C PRO A 98 -2.74 14.83 -23.95
N ASP A 99 -2.88 15.91 -23.19
CA ASP A 99 -1.73 16.63 -22.61
C ASP A 99 -1.41 16.19 -21.19
N ALA A 100 -1.93 15.05 -20.76
CA ALA A 100 -1.76 14.57 -19.41
C ALA A 100 -0.29 14.24 -19.10
N ASP A 101 0.13 14.58 -17.88
CA ASP A 101 1.49 14.34 -17.41
C ASP A 101 1.57 12.95 -16.76
N VAL A 102 1.92 11.93 -17.55
CA VAL A 102 1.99 10.55 -17.11
C VAL A 102 3.06 10.37 -16.02
N TYR A 103 4.20 11.03 -16.19
CA TYR A 103 5.29 10.89 -15.20
C TYR A 103 4.92 11.60 -13.90
N GLY A 104 4.20 12.70 -13.99
CA GLY A 104 3.65 13.37 -12.80
C GLY A 104 2.69 12.48 -12.03
N LEU A 105 1.87 11.71 -12.75
CA LEU A 105 0.98 10.75 -12.13
C LEU A 105 1.78 9.68 -11.36
N ILE A 106 2.80 9.11 -12.00
CA ILE A 106 3.61 8.07 -11.37
C ILE A 106 4.28 8.60 -10.10
N ARG A 107 4.87 9.81 -10.17
CA ARG A 107 5.49 10.44 -9.01
C ARG A 107 4.47 10.70 -7.90
N TYR A 108 3.27 11.11 -8.27
CA TYR A 108 2.19 11.37 -7.30
C TYR A 108 1.81 10.09 -6.56
N VAL A 109 1.62 8.98 -7.29
CA VAL A 109 1.24 7.70 -6.68
C VAL A 109 2.35 7.21 -5.77
N ALA A 110 3.60 7.26 -6.23
CA ALA A 110 4.74 6.81 -5.43
C ALA A 110 4.91 7.64 -4.16
N TYR A 111 4.79 8.96 -4.27
CA TYR A 111 4.91 9.86 -3.12
C TYR A 111 3.84 9.59 -2.08
N TRP A 112 2.57 9.49 -2.51
CA TRP A 112 1.47 9.24 -1.59
C TRP A 112 1.59 7.87 -0.91
N PHE A 113 2.04 6.88 -1.67
CA PHE A 113 2.19 5.54 -1.14
C PHE A 113 3.29 5.46 -0.09
N GLU A 114 4.46 6.04 -0.38
CA GLU A 114 5.55 6.09 0.61
C GLU A 114 5.13 6.84 1.87
N ARG A 115 4.43 7.94 1.70
CA ARG A 115 3.97 8.74 2.83
C ARG A 115 2.96 7.99 3.67
N HIS A 116 2.04 7.27 3.01
CA HIS A 116 1.05 6.45 3.70
C HIS A 116 1.72 5.36 4.54
N ILE A 117 2.71 4.66 3.97
CA ILE A 117 3.45 3.65 4.71
C ILE A 117 4.14 4.27 5.93
N THR A 118 4.82 5.39 5.73
CA THR A 118 5.60 6.04 6.80
C THR A 118 4.72 6.58 7.91
N GLU A 119 3.60 7.20 7.59
CA GLU A 119 2.75 7.86 8.58
C GLU A 119 1.69 6.96 9.17
N GLU A 120 1.01 6.15 8.33
CA GLU A 120 -0.12 5.36 8.78
C GLU A 120 0.22 3.89 9.01
N ASP A 121 0.90 3.25 8.07
CA ASP A 121 1.10 1.81 8.13
C ASP A 121 2.11 1.40 9.20
N LYS A 122 3.13 2.21 9.45
CA LYS A 122 4.06 1.94 10.56
C LYS A 122 3.34 1.99 11.89
N HIS A 123 2.43 2.95 12.04
CA HIS A 123 1.62 3.04 13.25
C HIS A 123 0.73 1.82 13.40
N LEU A 124 0.08 1.40 12.30
CA LEU A 124 -0.73 0.18 12.29
C LEU A 124 0.11 -1.03 12.66
N GLY A 125 1.30 -1.18 12.09
CA GLY A 125 2.21 -2.28 12.39
C GLY A 125 2.54 -2.35 13.88
N ASN A 126 2.83 -1.21 14.49
CA ASN A 126 3.10 -1.15 15.93
C ASN A 126 1.88 -1.56 16.74
N GLN A 127 0.69 -1.12 16.36
CA GLN A 127 -0.55 -1.51 17.04
C GLN A 127 -0.82 -3.01 16.92
N LEU A 128 -0.58 -3.59 15.75
CA LEU A 128 -0.76 -5.02 15.53
C LEU A 128 0.20 -5.84 16.38
N HIS A 129 1.46 -5.39 16.49
CA HIS A 129 2.44 -6.06 17.35
C HIS A 129 2.06 -5.97 18.82
N GLN A 130 1.62 -4.80 19.28
CA GLN A 130 1.18 -4.63 20.66
C GLN A 130 -0.03 -5.50 20.98
N SER A 131 -0.98 -5.61 20.05
CA SER A 131 -2.15 -6.47 20.21
C SER A 131 -1.75 -7.95 20.31
N ALA A 132 -0.84 -8.40 19.45
CA ALA A 132 -0.34 -9.78 19.48
C ALA A 132 0.38 -10.10 20.79
N GLU A 133 1.21 -9.16 21.29
CA GLU A 133 1.90 -9.31 22.57
C GLU A 133 0.91 -9.39 23.73
N ALA A 134 -0.12 -8.56 23.72
CA ALA A 134 -1.15 -8.57 24.75
C ALA A 134 -1.90 -9.89 24.77
N GLU A 135 -2.25 -10.43 23.62
CA GLU A 135 -2.91 -11.73 23.50
C GLU A 135 -2.00 -12.86 24.00
N ALA A 136 -0.72 -12.80 23.66
CA ALA A 136 0.25 -13.81 24.11
C ALA A 136 0.38 -13.79 25.64
N ARG A 137 0.41 -12.59 26.24
CA ARG A 137 0.47 -12.47 27.71
C ARG A 137 -0.79 -13.01 28.39
N LYS A 138 -1.96 -12.69 27.82
CA LYS A 138 -3.23 -13.22 28.33
C LYS A 138 -3.23 -14.74 28.28
N HIS A 139 -2.81 -15.31 27.16
CA HIS A 139 -2.77 -16.75 26.98
C HIS A 139 -1.84 -17.41 28.00
N ALA A 140 -0.66 -16.82 28.21
CA ALA A 140 0.30 -17.34 29.19
C ALA A 140 -0.26 -17.32 30.59
N LEU A 141 -1.03 -16.29 30.97
CA LEU A 141 -1.64 -16.20 32.30
C LEU A 141 -2.76 -17.22 32.49
N THR A 142 -3.50 -17.57 31.43
CA THR A 142 -4.59 -18.51 31.53
C THR A 142 -4.12 -19.98 31.57
N VAL A 143 -2.90 -20.23 31.09
CA VAL A 143 -2.33 -21.57 31.06
C VAL A 143 -1.71 -21.97 32.41
N CYS A 144 -1.38 -21.01 33.23
CA CYS A 144 -0.85 -21.30 34.58
C CYS A 144 -1.94 -21.79 35.58
#